data_670437bc982c07825ea4c90bb3d7c65b
#
_entry.id   670437bc982c07825ea4c90bb3d7c65b
#
_cell.length_a   1.000
_cell.length_b   1.000
_cell.length_c   1.000
_cell.angle_alpha   90.00
_cell.angle_beta   90.00
_cell.angle_gamma   90.00
#
_symmetry.space_group_name_H-M   'P 1'
#
loop_
_entity.id
_entity.type
_entity.pdbx_description
1 polymer ?
#
loop_
_entity_poly.entity_id
_entity_poly.type
_entity_poly.pdbx_seq_one_letter_code
_entity_poly.pdbx_strand_id
1 'polypeptide(L)'
;NKMWQQQRLIEYLNNMPIIQTMLEAVEADDVISYVVQDAKYKGWQKIIVSSDKDFFQLCDEETVVFRPIQKKVETRNTILNEFNIHPVNFALARAMVGDRSDNLEGVRGVGLASVAKRFEFLAEEKVSLRRVR
;
A
#
# COMPACT_ATOMS: atom_id res chain seq x y z
N ASN A 1 10.50 -28.58 -5.72
CA ASN A 1 9.04 -28.58 -5.67
C ASN A 1 8.58 -27.36 -4.84
N LYS A 2 7.76 -26.49 -5.46
CA LYS A 2 7.30 -25.22 -4.84
C LYS A 2 6.49 -25.48 -3.56
N MET A 3 5.60 -26.46 -3.58
CA MET A 3 4.79 -26.82 -2.40
C MET A 3 5.65 -27.27 -1.22
N TRP A 4 6.68 -28.08 -1.45
CA TRP A 4 7.61 -28.50 -0.41
C TRP A 4 8.33 -27.31 0.22
N GLN A 5 8.76 -26.34 -0.60
CA GLN A 5 9.43 -25.12 -0.10
C GLN A 5 8.49 -24.28 0.76
N GLN A 6 7.23 -24.12 0.34
CA GLN A 6 6.21 -23.39 1.11
C GLN A 6 5.94 -24.07 2.45
N GLN A 7 5.78 -25.39 2.45
CA GLN A 7 5.57 -26.16 3.68
C GLN A 7 6.74 -25.99 4.66
N ARG A 8 7.97 -26.12 4.17
CA ARG A 8 9.18 -25.95 5.01
C ARG A 8 9.29 -24.51 5.54
N LEU A 9 8.95 -23.51 4.73
CA LEU A 9 8.94 -22.12 5.20
C LEU A 9 7.95 -21.96 6.36
N ILE A 10 6.73 -22.46 6.25
CA ILE A 10 5.73 -22.40 7.32
C ILE A 10 6.24 -23.09 8.58
N GLU A 11 6.86 -24.28 8.46
CA GLU A 11 7.44 -25.00 9.59
C GLU A 11 8.55 -24.21 10.29
N TYR A 12 9.44 -23.55 9.53
CA TYR A 12 10.48 -22.69 10.11
C TYR A 12 9.88 -21.46 10.81
N LEU A 13 8.90 -20.83 10.18
CA LEU A 13 8.24 -19.66 10.73
C LEU A 13 7.50 -19.98 12.03
N ASN A 14 6.96 -21.19 12.19
CA ASN A 14 6.30 -21.65 13.43
C ASN A 14 7.25 -21.71 14.63
N ASN A 15 8.56 -21.79 14.38
CA ASN A 15 9.58 -21.81 15.44
C ASN A 15 10.15 -20.39 15.75
N MET A 16 9.63 -19.36 15.11
CA MET A 16 10.01 -17.96 15.31
C MET A 16 8.96 -17.22 16.12
N PRO A 17 9.31 -16.14 16.85
CA PRO A 17 8.35 -15.33 17.59
C PRO A 17 7.56 -14.40 16.64
N ILE A 18 6.82 -14.99 15.71
CA ILE A 18 6.02 -14.30 14.71
C ILE A 18 4.58 -14.84 14.71
N ILE A 19 3.67 -14.06 14.18
CA ILE A 19 2.28 -14.46 13.95
C ILE A 19 2.12 -14.69 12.45
N GLN A 20 1.70 -15.90 12.07
CA GLN A 20 1.28 -16.20 10.71
C GLN A 20 -0.24 -16.10 10.63
N THR A 21 -0.74 -15.37 9.64
CA THR A 21 -2.17 -15.19 9.43
C THR A 21 -2.53 -15.63 8.01
N MET A 22 -3.53 -16.47 7.91
CA MET A 22 -4.13 -16.87 6.65
C MET A 22 -5.65 -16.91 6.83
N LEU A 23 -6.36 -16.19 6.00
CA LEU A 23 -7.82 -16.16 5.96
C LEU A 23 -8.28 -16.68 4.60
N GLU A 24 -9.27 -17.56 4.61
CA GLU A 24 -9.85 -18.07 3.37
C GLU A 24 -10.63 -16.97 2.64
N ALA A 25 -10.46 -16.88 1.34
CA ALA A 25 -11.10 -15.90 0.46
C ALA A 25 -10.84 -14.43 0.82
N VAL A 26 -9.75 -14.15 1.55
CA VAL A 26 -9.29 -12.78 1.87
C VAL A 26 -7.87 -12.62 1.35
N GLU A 27 -7.59 -11.53 0.66
CA GLU A 27 -6.25 -11.22 0.18
C GLU A 27 -5.33 -10.79 1.33
N ALA A 28 -4.04 -11.05 1.18
CA ALA A 28 -3.06 -10.67 2.21
C ALA A 28 -3.02 -9.16 2.46
N ASP A 29 -3.29 -8.37 1.43
CA ASP A 29 -3.29 -6.91 1.48
C ASP A 29 -4.40 -6.36 2.36
N ASP A 30 -5.58 -6.98 2.33
CA ASP A 30 -6.71 -6.65 3.20
C ASP A 30 -6.36 -6.94 4.66
N VAL A 31 -5.72 -8.09 4.92
CA VAL A 31 -5.28 -8.47 6.27
C VAL A 31 -4.24 -7.49 6.80
N ILE A 32 -3.24 -7.14 5.98
CA ILE A 32 -2.20 -6.16 6.34
C ILE A 32 -2.84 -4.80 6.62
N SER A 33 -3.74 -4.36 5.74
CA SER A 33 -4.45 -3.08 5.89
C SER A 33 -5.28 -3.04 7.17
N TYR A 34 -5.97 -4.12 7.48
CA TYR A 34 -6.75 -4.26 8.71
C TYR A 34 -5.84 -4.16 9.95
N VAL A 35 -4.75 -4.92 9.99
CA VAL A 35 -3.81 -4.94 11.13
C VAL A 35 -3.18 -3.57 11.35
N VAL A 36 -2.74 -2.91 10.28
CA VAL A 36 -2.10 -1.59 10.36
C VAL A 36 -3.05 -0.51 10.90
N GLN A 37 -4.34 -0.62 10.59
CA GLN A 37 -5.37 0.33 11.01
C GLN A 37 -6.04 -0.03 12.33
N ASP A 38 -5.73 -1.19 12.92
CA ASP A 38 -6.31 -1.62 14.18
C ASP A 38 -5.91 -0.67 15.32
N ALA A 39 -6.92 -0.19 16.05
CA ALA A 39 -6.75 0.71 17.19
C ALA A 39 -5.81 0.15 18.28
N LYS A 40 -5.65 -1.17 18.37
CA LYS A 40 -4.70 -1.85 19.26
C LYS A 40 -3.26 -1.39 19.04
N TYR A 41 -2.91 -1.03 17.80
CA TYR A 41 -1.55 -0.63 17.42
C TYR A 41 -1.40 0.88 17.24
N LYS A 42 -2.36 1.67 17.71
CA LYS A 42 -2.25 3.12 17.71
C LYS A 42 -1.08 3.57 18.57
N GLY A 43 -0.26 4.48 18.07
CA GLY A 43 0.95 4.95 18.73
C GLY A 43 2.19 4.05 18.48
N TRP A 44 2.03 2.93 17.76
CA TRP A 44 3.14 2.06 17.40
C TRP A 44 3.72 2.44 16.04
N GLN A 45 5.05 2.39 15.93
CA GLN A 45 5.68 2.43 14.61
C GLN A 45 5.37 1.13 13.87
N LYS A 46 4.72 1.24 12.72
CA LYS A 46 4.36 0.12 11.85
C LYS A 46 5.20 0.13 10.59
N ILE A 47 5.78 -1.01 10.23
CA ILE A 47 6.62 -1.15 9.05
C ILE A 47 6.02 -2.27 8.18
N ILE A 48 5.45 -1.90 7.03
CA ILE A 48 5.00 -2.85 6.02
C ILE A 48 6.20 -3.20 5.14
N VAL A 49 6.51 -4.49 5.01
CA VAL A 49 7.58 -4.97 4.14
C VAL A 49 6.98 -5.48 2.85
N SER A 50 6.95 -4.64 1.82
CA SER A 50 6.39 -4.99 0.51
C SER A 50 6.98 -4.11 -0.59
N SER A 51 7.05 -4.64 -1.82
CA SER A 51 7.37 -3.85 -3.02
C SER A 51 6.13 -3.29 -3.72
N ASP A 52 4.94 -3.66 -3.24
CA ASP A 52 3.67 -3.21 -3.79
C ASP A 52 3.41 -1.75 -3.41
N LYS A 53 3.04 -0.96 -4.42
CA LYS A 53 2.73 0.46 -4.25
C LYS A 53 1.33 0.70 -3.67
N ASP A 54 0.47 -0.29 -3.66
CA ASP A 54 -0.87 -0.15 -3.13
C ASP A 54 -0.87 0.07 -1.63
N PHE A 55 0.19 -0.38 -0.93
CA PHE A 55 0.43 -0.05 0.47
C PHE A 55 0.81 1.41 0.73
N PHE A 56 1.14 2.20 -0.29
CA PHE A 56 1.46 3.62 -0.10
C PHE A 56 0.31 4.41 0.50
N GLN A 57 -0.94 3.99 0.23
CA GLN A 57 -2.13 4.59 0.82
C GLN A 57 -2.20 4.46 2.36
N LEU A 58 -1.44 3.53 2.93
CA LEU A 58 -1.41 3.28 4.38
C LEU A 58 -0.30 4.07 5.09
N CYS A 59 0.58 4.78 4.35
CA CYS A 59 1.64 5.57 4.95
C CYS A 59 1.08 6.80 5.65
N ASP A 60 1.36 6.90 6.94
CA ASP A 60 0.99 8.02 7.79
C ASP A 60 2.15 8.40 8.75
N GLU A 61 1.87 9.02 9.89
CA GLU A 61 2.88 9.39 10.90
C GLU A 61 3.49 8.15 11.60
N GLU A 62 2.74 7.05 11.65
CA GLU A 62 3.12 5.85 12.39
C GLU A 62 3.46 4.68 11.46
N THR A 63 3.09 4.75 10.18
CA THR A 63 3.18 3.66 9.21
C THR A 63 4.10 4.02 8.06
N VAL A 64 5.06 3.15 7.78
CA VAL A 64 5.97 3.26 6.63
C VAL A 64 6.00 1.96 5.84
N VAL A 65 6.40 2.04 4.56
CA VAL A 65 6.59 0.86 3.70
C VAL A 65 8.08 0.69 3.41
N PHE A 66 8.66 -0.42 3.82
CA PHE A 66 10.00 -0.82 3.40
C PHE A 66 9.93 -1.68 2.15
N ARG A 67 10.56 -1.22 1.08
CA ARG A 67 10.65 -1.90 -0.21
C ARG A 67 11.95 -2.68 -0.31
N PRO A 68 11.95 -4.01 -0.07
CA PRO A 68 13.19 -4.78 0.09
C PRO A 68 14.03 -4.86 -1.20
N ILE A 69 13.40 -4.91 -2.37
CA ILE A 69 14.10 -4.96 -3.67
C ILE A 69 14.82 -3.64 -3.95
N GLN A 70 14.16 -2.51 -3.69
CA GLN A 70 14.70 -1.17 -3.90
C GLN A 70 15.58 -0.71 -2.73
N LYS A 71 15.56 -1.44 -1.61
CA LYS A 71 16.22 -1.08 -0.34
C LYS A 71 15.85 0.34 0.12
N LYS A 72 14.57 0.70 -0.05
CA LYS A 72 14.06 2.06 0.20
C LYS A 72 12.92 2.01 1.21
N VAL A 73 12.88 2.98 2.12
CA VAL A 73 11.75 3.23 3.00
C VAL A 73 10.89 4.33 2.39
N GLU A 74 9.63 4.04 2.20
CA GLU A 74 8.63 5.02 1.79
C GLU A 74 7.85 5.49 3.01
N THR A 75 7.81 6.79 3.16
CA THR A 75 7.09 7.51 4.21
C THR A 75 6.02 8.38 3.55
N ARG A 76 5.10 8.95 4.34
CA ARG A 76 4.17 9.96 3.85
C ARG A 76 4.87 11.05 3.03
N ASN A 77 5.99 11.56 3.54
CA ASN A 77 6.71 12.66 2.90
C ASN A 77 7.43 12.22 1.62
N THR A 78 8.03 11.02 1.58
CA THR A 78 8.68 10.54 0.35
C THR A 78 7.68 10.30 -0.76
N ILE A 79 6.49 9.76 -0.44
CA ILE A 79 5.41 9.54 -1.41
C ILE A 79 4.88 10.89 -1.94
N LEU A 80 4.59 11.83 -1.04
CA LEU A 80 4.13 13.15 -1.43
C LEU A 80 5.14 13.85 -2.34
N ASN A 81 6.43 13.81 -2.00
CA ASN A 81 7.51 14.44 -2.79
C ASN A 81 7.72 13.76 -4.15
N GLU A 82 7.61 12.43 -4.22
CA GLU A 82 7.84 11.67 -5.45
C GLU A 82 6.66 11.76 -6.43
N PHE A 83 5.42 11.68 -5.90
CA PHE A 83 4.22 11.57 -6.74
C PHE A 83 3.38 12.85 -6.77
N ASN A 84 3.62 13.81 -5.88
CA ASN A 84 2.75 14.96 -5.61
C ASN A 84 1.30 14.52 -5.30
N ILE A 85 1.16 13.39 -4.60
CA ILE A 85 -0.09 12.78 -4.16
C ILE A 85 0.08 12.42 -2.67
N HIS A 86 -0.84 12.91 -1.83
CA HIS A 86 -0.84 12.50 -0.43
C HIS A 86 -1.24 11.02 -0.31
N PRO A 87 -0.62 10.20 0.57
CA PRO A 87 -0.93 8.79 0.71
C PRO A 87 -2.42 8.46 0.79
N VAL A 88 -3.18 9.22 1.56
CA VAL A 88 -4.63 9.02 1.72
C VAL A 88 -5.42 9.10 0.39
N ASN A 89 -4.86 9.77 -0.62
CA ASN A 89 -5.45 9.91 -1.95
C ASN A 89 -4.84 8.94 -2.98
N PHE A 90 -3.88 8.11 -2.55
CA PHE A 90 -3.13 7.26 -3.48
C PHE A 90 -4.02 6.22 -4.16
N ALA A 91 -4.94 5.60 -3.41
CA ALA A 91 -5.93 4.67 -3.97
C ALA A 91 -6.83 5.34 -5.03
N LEU A 92 -7.28 6.59 -4.77
CA LEU A 92 -8.07 7.35 -5.73
C LEU A 92 -7.30 7.63 -7.02
N ALA A 93 -6.02 8.01 -6.90
CA ALA A 93 -5.15 8.22 -8.05
C ALA A 93 -4.91 6.92 -8.84
N ARG A 94 -4.71 5.79 -8.13
CA ARG A 94 -4.58 4.46 -8.74
C ARG A 94 -5.85 4.04 -9.48
N ALA A 95 -7.02 4.30 -8.94
CA ALA A 95 -8.29 4.01 -9.61
C ALA A 95 -8.43 4.75 -10.95
N MET A 96 -7.88 5.97 -11.07
CA MET A 96 -7.87 6.71 -12.34
C MET A 96 -6.86 6.15 -13.36
N VAL A 97 -5.71 5.68 -12.88
CA VAL A 97 -4.63 5.14 -13.73
C VAL A 97 -4.91 3.70 -14.15
N GLY A 98 -5.63 2.94 -13.33
CA GLY A 98 -5.84 1.52 -13.49
C GLY A 98 -4.65 0.68 -13.01
N ASP A 99 -4.83 -0.63 -13.05
CA ASP A 99 -3.79 -1.61 -12.74
C ASP A 99 -3.77 -2.73 -13.77
N ARG A 100 -2.68 -2.81 -14.52
CA ARG A 100 -2.53 -3.86 -15.55
C ARG A 100 -2.30 -5.25 -14.96
N SER A 101 -1.72 -5.33 -13.76
CA SER A 101 -1.49 -6.61 -13.08
C SER A 101 -2.80 -7.28 -12.70
N ASP A 102 -3.79 -6.48 -12.32
CA ASP A 102 -5.12 -6.93 -11.90
C ASP A 102 -6.17 -6.83 -13.03
N ASN A 103 -5.71 -6.52 -14.25
CA ASN A 103 -6.58 -6.33 -15.41
C ASN A 103 -7.63 -5.24 -15.22
N LEU A 104 -7.29 -4.22 -14.44
CA LEU A 104 -8.13 -3.05 -14.22
C LEU A 104 -7.75 -1.95 -15.19
N GLU A 105 -8.66 -1.63 -16.11
CA GLU A 105 -8.45 -0.55 -17.07
C GLU A 105 -8.63 0.81 -16.41
N GLY A 106 -7.62 1.68 -16.54
CA GLY A 106 -7.71 3.08 -16.19
C GLY A 106 -8.00 3.96 -17.40
N VAL A 107 -7.92 5.27 -17.21
CA VAL A 107 -8.05 6.22 -18.31
C VAL A 107 -6.85 6.10 -19.26
N ARG A 108 -7.12 5.83 -20.54
CA ARG A 108 -6.08 5.60 -21.54
C ARG A 108 -5.12 6.78 -21.66
N GLY A 109 -3.81 6.50 -21.57
CA GLY A 109 -2.75 7.50 -21.67
C GLY A 109 -2.56 8.37 -20.42
N VAL A 110 -3.22 8.03 -19.32
CA VAL A 110 -3.11 8.75 -18.05
C VAL A 110 -2.28 7.91 -17.07
N GLY A 111 -1.21 8.50 -16.54
CA GLY A 111 -0.38 7.93 -15.49
C GLY A 111 -0.43 8.80 -14.22
N LEU A 112 0.16 8.32 -13.12
CA LEU A 112 0.15 9.03 -11.83
C LEU A 112 0.63 10.48 -11.94
N ALA A 113 1.69 10.75 -12.71
CA ALA A 113 2.18 12.11 -12.92
C ALA A 113 1.15 13.02 -13.63
N SER A 114 0.40 12.47 -14.58
CA SER A 114 -0.67 13.21 -15.27
C SER A 114 -1.85 13.49 -14.34
N VAL A 115 -2.19 12.52 -13.50
CA VAL A 115 -3.24 12.65 -12.48
C VAL A 115 -2.85 13.72 -11.47
N ALA A 116 -1.65 13.65 -10.91
CA ALA A 116 -1.15 14.63 -9.94
C ALA A 116 -1.13 16.05 -10.49
N LYS A 117 -0.67 16.21 -11.75
CA LYS A 117 -0.64 17.53 -12.42
C LYS A 117 -2.04 18.09 -12.69
N ARG A 118 -3.01 17.23 -13.01
CA ARG A 118 -4.38 17.66 -13.35
C ARG A 118 -5.24 17.90 -12.12
N PHE A 119 -4.96 17.18 -11.04
CA PHE A 119 -5.71 17.21 -9.80
C PHE A 119 -4.79 17.54 -8.63
N GLU A 120 -4.28 18.77 -8.60
CA GLU A 120 -3.30 19.26 -7.60
C GLU A 120 -3.80 19.09 -6.16
N PHE A 121 -5.11 19.10 -5.94
CA PHE A 121 -5.71 18.85 -4.63
C PHE A 121 -5.45 17.45 -4.06
N LEU A 122 -4.99 16.49 -4.88
CA LEU A 122 -4.58 15.17 -4.38
C LEU A 122 -3.32 15.21 -3.50
N ALA A 123 -2.59 16.32 -3.50
CA ALA A 123 -1.49 16.55 -2.57
C ALA A 123 -1.98 16.94 -1.17
N GLU A 124 -3.25 17.34 -1.01
CA GLU A 124 -3.85 17.71 0.27
C GLU A 124 -4.24 16.45 1.08
N GLU A 125 -4.14 16.51 2.40
CA GLU A 125 -4.49 15.41 3.31
C GLU A 125 -5.98 15.03 3.28
N LYS A 126 -6.87 16.00 3.02
CA LYS A 126 -8.32 15.77 3.00
C LYS A 126 -8.93 16.24 1.69
N VAL A 127 -9.27 15.29 0.84
CA VAL A 127 -9.99 15.56 -0.41
C VAL A 127 -11.45 15.12 -0.28
N SER A 128 -12.37 16.06 -0.52
CA SER A 128 -13.77 15.71 -0.63
C SER A 128 -14.05 15.09 -2.00
N LEU A 129 -14.69 13.92 -2.02
CA LEU A 129 -15.13 13.25 -3.26
C LEU A 129 -16.00 14.15 -4.17
N ARG A 130 -16.58 15.23 -3.63
CA ARG A 130 -17.31 16.24 -4.41
C ARG A 130 -16.41 17.06 -5.35
N ARG A 131 -15.08 17.10 -5.10
CA ARG A 131 -14.11 17.79 -5.97
C ARG A 131 -13.68 16.96 -7.18
N VAL A 132 -14.03 15.68 -7.23
CA VAL A 132 -13.63 14.73 -8.28
C VAL A 132 -14.71 14.56 -9.36
N ARG A 133 -15.85 15.23 -9.24
CA ARG A 133 -16.95 15.21 -10.22
C ARG A 133 -16.78 16.25 -11.30
#